data_626011f78bf63ef329776ea2d1234040
#
_entry.id   626011f78bf63ef329776ea2d1234040
#
_cell.length_a   1.000
_cell.length_b   1.000
_cell.length_c   1.000
_cell.angle_alpha   90.00
_cell.angle_beta   90.00
_cell.angle_gamma   90.00
#
_symmetry.space_group_name_H-M   'P 1'
#
loop_
_entity.id
_entity.type
_entity.pdbx_description
1 polymer ?
#
loop_
_entity_poly.entity_id
_entity_poly.type
_entity_poly.pdbx_seq_one_letter_code
_entity_poly.pdbx_strand_id
1 'polypeptide(L)'
;MDKYIPDIYQKSIYAINYEKLHKRGIKCLLFDLDNTLVPIRCKEVDNALIELIDKLSKKGFKSIIFSSVDEDRVDMFKEQLKLDGYSYTRNSYRKYMNEILIKYKEDQIAVIGDEMLKDVCYGNKLGITTILVNPIGKDRLFKRFKRIKEKRIMSKLRKDNLFVKGRYYE
;
A
#
# COMPACT_ATOMS: atom_id res chain seq x y z
N MET A 1 7.11 -2.93 18.88
CA MET A 1 7.63 -2.14 17.73
C MET A 1 7.41 -2.86 16.41
N ASP A 2 7.38 -4.17 16.41
CA ASP A 2 7.28 -5.05 15.23
C ASP A 2 6.12 -4.72 14.28
N LYS A 3 4.97 -4.34 14.83
CA LYS A 3 3.80 -3.92 14.02
C LYS A 3 4.03 -2.71 13.10
N TYR A 4 5.15 -2.01 13.24
CA TYR A 4 5.51 -0.87 12.40
C TYR A 4 6.67 -1.16 11.44
N ILE A 5 7.23 -2.38 11.49
CA ILE A 5 8.30 -2.79 10.59
C ILE A 5 7.64 -3.32 9.32
N PRO A 6 7.83 -2.67 8.16
CA PRO A 6 7.34 -3.21 6.92
C PRO A 6 8.20 -4.40 6.47
N ASP A 7 7.61 -5.37 5.78
CA ASP A 7 8.36 -6.45 5.15
C ASP A 7 9.23 -5.89 4.01
N ILE A 8 8.77 -4.80 3.38
CA ILE A 8 9.46 -4.16 2.27
C ILE A 8 9.38 -2.65 2.41
N TYR A 9 10.49 -1.95 2.09
CA TYR A 9 10.51 -0.51 1.97
C TYR A 9 11.16 -0.07 0.67
N GLN A 10 10.40 0.59 -0.19
CA GLN A 10 10.85 1.08 -1.49
C GLN A 10 10.58 2.58 -1.66
N LYS A 11 11.26 3.21 -2.63
CA LYS A 11 11.05 4.64 -2.91
C LYS A 11 9.70 4.95 -3.54
N SER A 12 9.12 4.02 -4.28
CA SER A 12 7.85 4.16 -4.97
C SER A 12 7.30 2.79 -5.37
N ILE A 13 6.04 2.75 -5.81
CA ILE A 13 5.42 1.56 -6.38
C ILE A 13 6.18 1.02 -7.61
N TYR A 14 6.85 1.89 -8.36
CA TYR A 14 7.64 1.50 -9.54
C TYR A 14 8.97 0.80 -9.19
N ALA A 15 9.44 0.96 -7.96
CA ALA A 15 10.69 0.35 -7.50
C ALA A 15 10.49 -1.02 -6.82
N ILE A 16 9.24 -1.47 -6.70
CA ILE A 16 8.92 -2.77 -6.10
C ILE A 16 9.29 -3.89 -7.08
N ASN A 17 9.96 -4.93 -6.58
CA ASN A 17 10.25 -6.12 -7.37
C ASN A 17 9.03 -7.07 -7.39
N TYR A 18 8.09 -6.79 -8.26
CA TYR A 18 6.86 -7.60 -8.40
C TYR A 18 7.14 -9.04 -8.86
N GLU A 19 8.25 -9.28 -9.55
CA GLU A 19 8.67 -10.64 -9.92
C GLU A 19 8.96 -11.49 -8.69
N LYS A 20 9.70 -10.92 -7.72
CA LYS A 20 9.94 -11.60 -6.44
C LYS A 20 8.65 -11.81 -5.63
N LEU A 21 7.72 -10.85 -5.65
CA LEU A 21 6.41 -11.01 -5.01
C LEU A 21 5.64 -12.19 -5.62
N HIS A 22 5.58 -12.24 -6.93
CA HIS A 22 4.91 -13.33 -7.66
C HIS A 22 5.52 -14.69 -7.34
N LYS A 23 6.86 -14.81 -7.35
CA LYS A 23 7.57 -16.05 -6.99
C LYS A 23 7.34 -16.48 -5.54
N ARG A 24 7.03 -15.54 -4.63
CA ARG A 24 6.66 -15.82 -3.24
C ARG A 24 5.19 -16.20 -3.06
N GLY A 25 4.42 -16.23 -4.13
CA GLY A 25 3.01 -16.62 -4.10
C GLY A 25 2.03 -15.48 -3.86
N ILE A 26 2.48 -14.21 -3.85
CA ILE A 26 1.56 -13.07 -3.79
C ILE A 26 0.71 -13.03 -5.06
N LYS A 27 -0.60 -12.91 -4.87
CA LYS A 27 -1.61 -12.88 -5.94
C LYS A 27 -2.46 -11.62 -5.91
N CYS A 28 -2.64 -11.02 -4.74
CA CYS A 28 -3.48 -9.85 -4.53
C CYS A 28 -2.66 -8.69 -3.99
N LEU A 29 -2.76 -7.54 -4.65
CA LEU A 29 -2.07 -6.30 -4.27
C LEU A 29 -3.11 -5.27 -3.85
N LEU A 30 -3.07 -4.84 -2.60
CA LEU A 30 -3.93 -3.81 -2.04
C LEU A 30 -3.16 -2.49 -2.03
N PHE A 31 -3.56 -1.56 -2.87
CA PHE A 31 -2.92 -0.25 -2.97
C PHE A 31 -3.68 0.81 -2.19
N ASP A 32 -3.02 1.53 -1.30
CA ASP A 32 -3.53 2.82 -0.86
C ASP A 32 -3.52 3.81 -2.05
N LEU A 33 -4.37 4.82 -2.01
CA LEU A 33 -4.56 5.72 -3.15
C LEU A 33 -3.72 7.00 -3.01
N ASP A 34 -4.06 7.83 -2.03
CA ASP A 34 -3.45 9.15 -1.85
C ASP A 34 -1.99 9.05 -1.42
N ASN A 35 -1.09 9.66 -2.17
CA ASN A 35 0.36 9.63 -1.98
C ASN A 35 1.03 8.27 -2.22
N THR A 36 0.27 7.27 -2.61
CA THR A 36 0.78 5.93 -2.99
C THR A 36 0.67 5.70 -4.49
N LEU A 37 -0.55 5.68 -5.03
CA LEU A 37 -0.80 5.60 -6.48
C LEU A 37 -0.76 6.97 -7.15
N VAL A 38 -1.38 7.97 -6.52
CA VAL A 38 -1.51 9.32 -7.05
C VAL A 38 -1.29 10.39 -5.97
N PRO A 39 -0.87 11.61 -6.34
CA PRO A 39 -0.84 12.74 -5.41
C PRO A 39 -2.25 13.08 -4.89
N ILE A 40 -2.36 13.60 -3.65
CA ILE A 40 -3.66 13.87 -2.96
C ILE A 40 -4.62 14.74 -3.80
N ARG A 41 -4.10 15.69 -4.58
CA ARG A 41 -4.93 16.62 -5.37
C ARG A 41 -5.11 16.22 -6.82
N CYS A 42 -4.52 15.11 -7.21
CA CYS A 42 -4.62 14.59 -8.56
C CYS A 42 -6.05 14.11 -8.84
N LYS A 43 -6.53 14.33 -10.05
CA LYS A 43 -7.84 13.87 -10.54
C LYS A 43 -7.72 12.87 -11.68
N GLU A 44 -6.53 12.76 -12.26
CA GLU A 44 -6.27 11.91 -13.42
C GLU A 44 -5.05 11.03 -13.17
N VAL A 45 -5.05 9.85 -13.73
CA VAL A 45 -3.89 8.94 -13.72
C VAL A 45 -2.94 9.29 -14.86
N ASP A 46 -1.66 9.11 -14.63
CA ASP A 46 -0.66 9.21 -15.70
C ASP A 46 -0.50 7.87 -16.45
N ASN A 47 0.12 7.93 -17.62
CA ASN A 47 0.36 6.75 -18.45
C ASN A 47 1.26 5.72 -17.76
N ALA A 48 2.21 6.16 -16.94
CA ALA A 48 3.12 5.26 -16.24
C ALA A 48 2.37 4.38 -15.23
N LEU A 49 1.36 4.93 -14.55
CA LEU A 49 0.52 4.17 -13.63
C LEU A 49 -0.37 3.16 -14.39
N ILE A 50 -0.98 3.59 -15.50
CA ILE A 50 -1.78 2.69 -16.35
C ILE A 50 -0.94 1.51 -16.84
N GLU A 51 0.27 1.79 -17.35
CA GLU A 51 1.19 0.74 -17.82
C GLU A 51 1.62 -0.21 -16.69
N LEU A 52 1.86 0.31 -15.48
CA LEU A 52 2.19 -0.53 -14.34
C LEU A 52 1.04 -1.47 -14.01
N ILE A 53 -0.18 -0.97 -13.89
CA ILE A 53 -1.37 -1.78 -13.58
C ILE A 53 -1.60 -2.84 -14.64
N ASP A 54 -1.45 -2.50 -15.92
CA ASP A 54 -1.56 -3.46 -17.02
C ASP A 54 -0.49 -4.57 -16.94
N LYS A 55 0.77 -4.21 -16.67
CA LYS A 55 1.85 -5.17 -16.45
C LYS A 55 1.57 -6.11 -15.27
N LEU A 56 1.03 -5.58 -14.17
CA LEU A 56 0.66 -6.39 -13.00
C LEU A 56 -0.45 -7.38 -13.31
N SER A 57 -1.48 -6.92 -14.02
CA SER A 57 -2.59 -7.77 -14.49
C SER A 57 -2.08 -8.90 -15.40
N LYS A 58 -1.21 -8.59 -16.38
CA LYS A 58 -0.60 -9.58 -17.27
C LYS A 58 0.27 -10.61 -16.54
N LYS A 59 0.85 -10.23 -15.40
CA LYS A 59 1.59 -11.15 -14.51
C LYS A 59 0.69 -12.02 -13.63
N GLY A 60 -0.62 -11.81 -13.66
CA GLY A 60 -1.57 -12.57 -12.86
C GLY A 60 -1.87 -11.96 -11.48
N PHE A 61 -1.44 -10.75 -11.19
CA PHE A 61 -1.86 -10.07 -9.96
C PHE A 61 -3.27 -9.52 -10.07
N LYS A 62 -4.05 -9.69 -9.03
CA LYS A 62 -5.26 -8.90 -8.78
C LYS A 62 -4.85 -7.63 -8.02
N SER A 63 -4.97 -6.48 -8.67
CA SER A 63 -4.78 -5.18 -8.04
C SER A 63 -6.11 -4.61 -7.57
N ILE A 64 -6.15 -4.04 -6.36
CA ILE A 64 -7.34 -3.47 -5.72
C ILE A 64 -6.94 -2.16 -5.08
N ILE A 65 -7.73 -1.10 -5.27
CA ILE A 65 -7.60 0.14 -4.50
C ILE A 65 -8.21 -0.09 -3.13
N PHE A 66 -7.42 0.04 -2.08
CA PHE A 66 -7.85 -0.19 -0.70
C PHE A 66 -7.43 1.00 0.17
N SER A 67 -8.29 1.99 0.27
CA SER A 67 -7.93 3.30 0.84
C SER A 67 -8.97 3.83 1.81
N SER A 68 -8.56 4.74 2.68
CA SER A 68 -9.42 5.44 3.63
C SER A 68 -9.85 6.84 3.16
N VAL A 69 -9.71 7.13 1.87
CA VAL A 69 -10.24 8.35 1.25
C VAL A 69 -11.73 8.21 0.94
N ASP A 70 -12.37 9.32 0.56
CA ASP A 70 -13.79 9.36 0.23
C ASP A 70 -14.14 8.37 -0.90
N GLU A 71 -15.34 7.83 -0.86
CA GLU A 71 -15.83 6.84 -1.84
C GLU A 71 -15.81 7.38 -3.27
N ASP A 72 -16.29 8.60 -3.48
CA ASP A 72 -16.26 9.27 -4.79
C ASP A 72 -14.85 9.33 -5.39
N ARG A 73 -13.84 9.53 -4.52
CA ARG A 73 -12.46 9.56 -4.95
C ARG A 73 -11.94 8.16 -5.32
N VAL A 74 -12.30 7.15 -4.56
CA VAL A 74 -11.97 5.75 -4.90
C VAL A 74 -12.63 5.36 -6.21
N ASP A 75 -13.91 5.67 -6.39
CA ASP A 75 -14.67 5.34 -7.60
C ASP A 75 -14.11 6.01 -8.84
N MET A 76 -13.73 7.29 -8.75
CA MET A 76 -13.07 8.01 -9.84
C MET A 76 -11.82 7.27 -10.35
N PHE A 77 -10.98 6.76 -9.46
CA PHE A 77 -9.75 6.06 -9.86
C PHE A 77 -9.97 4.59 -10.22
N LYS A 78 -10.98 3.94 -9.64
CA LYS A 78 -11.45 2.61 -10.09
C LYS A 78 -11.81 2.62 -11.58
N GLU A 79 -12.59 3.61 -12.00
CA GLU A 79 -12.99 3.76 -13.39
C GLU A 79 -11.80 3.99 -14.32
N GLN A 80 -10.90 4.92 -13.96
CA GLN A 80 -9.73 5.24 -14.77
C GLN A 80 -8.75 4.07 -14.91
N LEU A 81 -8.54 3.32 -13.83
CA LEU A 81 -7.58 2.20 -13.77
C LEU A 81 -8.23 0.85 -14.07
N LYS A 82 -9.57 0.79 -14.21
CA LYS A 82 -10.35 -0.44 -14.37
C LYS A 82 -10.04 -1.48 -13.28
N LEU A 83 -9.99 -1.01 -12.04
CA LEU A 83 -9.72 -1.83 -10.87
C LEU A 83 -10.95 -1.96 -9.98
N ASP A 84 -10.96 -2.98 -9.13
CA ASP A 84 -11.83 -2.98 -7.94
C ASP A 84 -11.25 -2.02 -6.89
N GLY A 85 -12.12 -1.51 -6.02
CA GLY A 85 -11.68 -0.62 -4.95
C GLY A 85 -12.67 -0.53 -3.82
N TYR A 86 -12.11 -0.30 -2.63
CA TYR A 86 -12.86 -0.12 -1.39
C TYR A 86 -12.42 1.17 -0.71
N SER A 87 -13.39 2.04 -0.43
CA SER A 87 -13.24 3.13 0.51
C SER A 87 -13.58 2.63 1.90
N TYR A 88 -12.62 2.62 2.83
CA TYR A 88 -12.86 2.08 4.15
C TYR A 88 -12.71 3.11 5.26
N THR A 89 -13.50 2.93 6.29
CA THR A 89 -13.35 3.57 7.60
C THR A 89 -12.73 2.57 8.59
N ARG A 90 -12.38 3.03 9.78
CA ARG A 90 -11.93 2.13 10.85
C ARG A 90 -12.94 1.00 11.13
N ASN A 91 -14.23 1.29 11.02
CA ASN A 91 -15.29 0.32 11.30
C ASN A 91 -15.53 -0.66 10.15
N SER A 92 -15.38 -0.22 8.89
CA SER A 92 -15.61 -1.07 7.71
C SER A 92 -14.36 -1.81 7.21
N TYR A 93 -13.18 -1.47 7.71
CA TYR A 93 -11.91 -2.10 7.32
C TYR A 93 -11.96 -3.62 7.39
N ARG A 94 -12.41 -4.16 8.55
CA ARG A 94 -12.48 -5.62 8.77
C ARG A 94 -13.47 -6.28 7.82
N LYS A 95 -14.59 -5.65 7.53
CA LYS A 95 -15.59 -6.16 6.58
C LYS A 95 -14.97 -6.37 5.22
N TYR A 96 -14.37 -5.34 4.64
CA TYR A 96 -13.78 -5.43 3.31
C TYR A 96 -12.56 -6.35 3.25
N MET A 97 -11.75 -6.39 4.31
CA MET A 97 -10.66 -7.36 4.39
C MET A 97 -11.17 -8.81 4.42
N ASN A 98 -12.26 -9.09 5.12
CA ASN A 98 -12.86 -10.44 5.12
C ASN A 98 -13.34 -10.83 3.72
N GLU A 99 -13.91 -9.92 2.94
CA GLU A 99 -14.31 -10.17 1.54
C GLU A 99 -13.11 -10.57 0.66
N ILE A 100 -11.94 -9.96 0.91
CA ILE A 100 -10.70 -10.29 0.21
C ILE A 100 -10.13 -11.63 0.70
N LEU A 101 -10.15 -11.88 2.02
CA LEU A 101 -9.63 -13.09 2.65
C LEU A 101 -10.46 -14.36 2.31
N ILE A 102 -11.71 -14.20 1.86
CA ILE A 102 -12.49 -15.32 1.29
C ILE A 102 -11.86 -15.83 -0.02
N LYS A 103 -11.22 -14.94 -0.79
CA LYS A 103 -10.66 -15.23 -2.11
C LYS A 103 -9.16 -15.54 -2.09
N TYR A 104 -8.43 -14.96 -1.15
CA TYR A 104 -6.96 -15.05 -1.04
C TYR A 104 -6.56 -15.33 0.40
N LYS A 105 -5.59 -16.22 0.58
CA LYS A 105 -4.97 -16.45 1.90
C LYS A 105 -4.07 -15.25 2.27
N GLU A 106 -3.78 -15.10 3.56
CA GLU A 106 -2.95 -14.00 4.08
C GLU A 106 -1.58 -13.93 3.40
N ASP A 107 -0.94 -15.09 3.17
CA ASP A 107 0.36 -15.20 2.51
C ASP A 107 0.33 -14.89 1.00
N GLN A 108 -0.86 -14.73 0.42
CA GLN A 108 -1.09 -14.35 -0.98
C GLN A 108 -1.40 -12.86 -1.17
N ILE A 109 -1.47 -12.09 -0.09
CA ILE A 109 -1.87 -10.68 -0.12
C ILE A 109 -0.69 -9.80 0.25
N ALA A 110 -0.49 -8.70 -0.49
CA ALA A 110 0.41 -7.63 -0.10
C ALA A 110 -0.35 -6.29 -0.05
N VAL A 111 -0.17 -5.53 1.03
CA VAL A 111 -0.64 -4.14 1.14
C VAL A 111 0.51 -3.18 0.84
N ILE A 112 0.24 -2.17 0.02
CA ILE A 112 1.20 -1.18 -0.45
C ILE A 112 0.66 0.20 -0.10
N GLY A 113 1.41 0.95 0.72
CA GLY A 113 1.00 2.27 1.14
C GLY A 113 2.14 3.15 1.63
N ASP A 114 1.86 4.42 1.86
CA ASP A 114 2.83 5.41 2.31
C ASP A 114 2.74 5.72 3.82
N GLU A 115 1.73 5.19 4.51
CA GLU A 115 1.49 5.42 5.93
C GLU A 115 1.87 4.22 6.81
N MET A 116 3.02 4.32 7.50
CA MET A 116 3.50 3.29 8.43
C MET A 116 2.48 2.99 9.54
N LEU A 117 1.84 4.02 10.10
CA LEU A 117 0.87 3.88 11.20
C LEU A 117 -0.47 3.28 10.76
N LYS A 118 -0.74 3.24 9.46
CA LYS A 118 -1.98 2.70 8.88
C LYS A 118 -1.67 1.43 8.09
N ASP A 119 -1.06 1.56 6.94
CA ASP A 119 -0.93 0.48 5.97
C ASP A 119 -0.05 -0.66 6.50
N VAL A 120 1.14 -0.32 7.02
CA VAL A 120 2.05 -1.31 7.61
C VAL A 120 1.47 -1.89 8.89
N CYS A 121 0.97 -1.02 9.79
CA CYS A 121 0.45 -1.49 11.07
C CYS A 121 -0.78 -2.40 10.92
N TYR A 122 -1.66 -2.13 9.98
CA TYR A 122 -2.84 -2.96 9.75
C TYR A 122 -2.48 -4.25 9.02
N GLY A 123 -1.59 -4.18 8.02
CA GLY A 123 -1.11 -5.37 7.32
C GLY A 123 -0.41 -6.36 8.26
N ASN A 124 0.51 -5.87 9.11
CA ASN A 124 1.19 -6.71 10.09
C ASN A 124 0.25 -7.37 11.10
N LYS A 125 -0.83 -6.69 11.49
CA LYS A 125 -1.84 -7.28 12.37
C LYS A 125 -2.63 -8.41 11.73
N LEU A 126 -2.71 -8.43 10.42
CA LEU A 126 -3.42 -9.44 9.64
C LEU A 126 -2.49 -10.55 9.14
N GLY A 127 -1.18 -10.42 9.33
CA GLY A 127 -0.20 -11.38 8.82
C GLY A 127 -0.03 -11.35 7.30
N ILE A 128 -0.45 -10.26 6.63
CA ILE A 128 -0.24 -10.07 5.20
C ILE A 128 1.07 -9.33 4.93
N THR A 129 1.64 -9.51 3.75
CA THR A 129 2.89 -8.82 3.36
C THR A 129 2.68 -7.30 3.31
N THR A 130 3.58 -6.56 3.95
CA THR A 130 3.49 -5.09 4.05
C THR A 130 4.60 -4.41 3.25
N ILE A 131 4.23 -3.47 2.40
CA ILE A 131 5.15 -2.72 1.54
C ILE A 131 4.96 -1.23 1.80
N LEU A 132 5.96 -0.60 2.41
CA LEU A 132 6.00 0.84 2.61
C LEU A 132 6.66 1.51 1.42
N VAL A 133 6.04 2.57 0.89
CA VAL A 133 6.65 3.43 -0.12
C VAL A 133 6.77 4.86 0.39
N ASN A 134 7.63 5.67 -0.24
CA ASN A 134 7.66 7.09 0.07
C ASN A 134 6.40 7.78 -0.47
N PRO A 135 5.85 8.76 0.24
CA PRO A 135 4.74 9.55 -0.29
C PRO A 135 5.16 10.31 -1.57
N ILE A 136 4.27 10.35 -2.55
CA ILE A 136 4.49 11.04 -3.83
C ILE A 136 4.53 12.55 -3.65
N GLY A 137 3.64 13.08 -2.80
CA GLY A 137 3.45 14.51 -2.61
C GLY A 137 3.47 14.95 -1.15
N LYS A 138 3.12 16.23 -0.95
CA LYS A 138 3.00 16.83 0.39
C LYS A 138 1.68 16.41 1.04
N ASP A 139 1.74 16.07 2.31
CA ASP A 139 0.56 15.74 3.10
C ASP A 139 -0.35 16.95 3.37
N ARG A 140 -1.64 16.69 3.58
CA ARG A 140 -2.57 17.66 4.18
C ARG A 140 -2.10 18.00 5.61
N LEU A 141 -2.40 19.21 6.09
CA LEU A 141 -1.96 19.73 7.40
C LEU A 141 -2.20 18.74 8.55
N PHE A 142 -3.37 18.08 8.58
CA PHE A 142 -3.70 17.10 9.62
C PHE A 142 -2.82 15.84 9.60
N LYS A 143 -2.29 15.44 8.45
CA LYS A 143 -1.37 14.30 8.33
C LYS A 143 0.04 14.63 8.84
N ARG A 144 0.41 15.92 8.96
CA ARG A 144 1.76 16.32 9.41
C ARG A 144 2.11 15.81 10.81
N PHE A 145 1.15 15.81 11.75
CA PHE A 145 1.38 15.25 13.09
C PHE A 145 1.62 13.74 13.07
N LYS A 146 0.85 13.00 12.27
CA LYS A 146 1.10 11.57 12.06
C LYS A 146 2.50 11.34 11.50
N ARG A 147 2.93 12.13 10.52
CA ARG A 147 4.28 12.04 9.92
C ARG A 147 5.40 12.32 10.91
N ILE A 148 5.21 13.22 11.87
CA ILE A 148 6.20 13.44 12.95
C ILE A 148 6.35 12.17 13.78
N LYS A 149 5.26 11.52 14.16
CA LYS A 149 5.28 10.25 14.89
C LYS A 149 5.94 9.15 14.07
N GLU A 150 5.59 9.02 12.80
CA GLU A 150 6.21 8.07 11.88
C GLU A 150 7.71 8.29 11.76
N LYS A 151 8.15 9.52 11.53
CA LYS A 151 9.59 9.88 11.47
C LYS A 151 10.35 9.49 12.74
N ARG A 152 9.75 9.65 13.93
CA ARG A 152 10.36 9.23 15.20
C ARG A 152 10.49 7.71 15.27
N ILE A 153 9.45 6.96 14.87
CA ILE A 153 9.50 5.49 14.81
C ILE A 153 10.55 5.05 13.80
N MET A 154 10.52 5.60 12.57
CA MET A 154 11.51 5.29 11.53
C MET A 154 12.95 5.57 11.98
N SER A 155 13.20 6.70 12.67
CA SER A 155 14.51 7.03 13.21
C SER A 155 14.99 5.99 14.23
N LYS A 156 14.09 5.52 15.10
CA LYS A 156 14.42 4.49 16.08
C LYS A 156 14.70 3.15 15.38
N LEU A 157 13.85 2.73 14.46
CA LEU A 157 14.05 1.49 13.69
C LEU A 157 15.36 1.49 12.89
N ARG A 158 15.75 2.66 12.34
CA ARG A 158 17.06 2.80 11.65
C ARG A 158 18.24 2.63 12.59
N LYS A 159 18.17 3.20 13.80
CA LYS A 159 19.23 3.02 14.82
C LYS A 159 19.40 1.55 15.21
N ASP A 160 18.30 0.81 15.24
CA ASP A 160 18.30 -0.61 15.59
C ASP A 160 18.56 -1.51 14.36
N ASN A 161 18.95 -0.94 13.20
CA ASN A 161 19.15 -1.64 11.91
C ASN A 161 17.92 -2.46 11.44
N LEU A 162 16.74 -2.13 11.93
CA LEU A 162 15.49 -2.80 11.61
C LEU A 162 14.72 -2.13 10.46
N PHE A 163 15.26 -1.07 9.88
CA PHE A 163 14.61 -0.30 8.85
C PHE A 163 15.61 0.22 7.81
N VAL A 164 15.84 -0.59 6.78
CA VAL A 164 16.75 -0.26 5.69
C VAL A 164 16.00 -0.30 4.36
N LYS A 165 16.08 0.79 3.61
CA LYS A 165 15.45 0.91 2.29
C LYS A 165 16.09 -0.08 1.30
N GLY A 166 15.23 -0.86 0.62
CA GLY A 166 15.67 -1.81 -0.40
C GLY A 166 16.17 -3.16 0.12
N ARG A 167 16.17 -3.39 1.43
CA ARG A 167 16.76 -4.59 2.06
C ARG A 167 15.87 -5.84 2.06
N TYR A 168 14.73 -5.82 1.49
CA TYR A 168 13.70 -6.76 1.85
C TYR A 168 13.48 -7.82 0.81
N TYR A 169 14.35 -8.79 0.70
CA TYR A 169 14.16 -9.97 -0.13
C TYR A 169 15.46 -10.76 -0.31
N GLU A 170 16.28 -10.75 0.70
CA GLU A 170 17.35 -11.74 0.75
C GLU A 170 16.84 -13.06 1.31
#